data_77dfa34dfa942dcc0a1cad06acbe5f0b
#
_entry.id   77dfa34dfa942dcc0a1cad06acbe5f0b
#
_cell.length_a   1.000
_cell.length_b   1.000
_cell.length_c   1.000
_cell.angle_alpha   90.00
_cell.angle_beta   90.00
_cell.angle_gamma   90.00
#
_symmetry.space_group_name_H-M   'P 1'
#
loop_
_entity.id
_entity.type
_entity.pdbx_description
1 polymer ?
#
loop_
_entity_poly.entity_id
_entity_poly.type
_entity_poly.pdbx_seq_one_letter_code
_entity_poly.pdbx_strand_id
1 'polypeptide(L)' 'MRKMVDPPSGWRYGFPKMLPENFDQHKIREWLVENGYPQEEIDSLGDYFYVRFWMEPKHDGQ' A
#
# COMPACT_ATOMS: atom_id res chain seq x y z
N MET A 1 -3.99 -9.68 13.40
CA MET A 1 -2.94 -9.48 12.39
C MET A 1 -3.31 -8.28 11.53
N ARG A 2 -2.31 -7.62 11.01
CA ARG A 2 -2.54 -6.45 10.17
C ARG A 2 -2.03 -6.71 8.77
N LYS A 3 -2.73 -6.16 7.80
CA LYS A 3 -2.37 -6.30 6.40
C LYS A 3 -1.54 -5.10 5.97
N MET A 4 -0.35 -5.39 5.45
CA MET A 4 0.56 -4.35 4.99
C MET A 4 0.52 -4.25 3.49
N VAL A 5 0.82 -3.07 2.98
CA VAL A 5 0.83 -2.82 1.55
C VAL A 5 2.10 -2.08 1.18
N ASP A 6 2.70 -2.47 0.06
CA ASP A 6 3.95 -1.89 -0.40
C ASP A 6 3.94 -1.78 -1.93
N PRO A 7 3.73 -0.58 -2.46
CA PRO A 7 3.78 -0.37 -3.91
C PRO A 7 5.23 -0.28 -4.39
N PRO A 8 5.47 -0.34 -5.72
CA PRO A 8 6.82 -0.22 -6.26
C PRO A 8 7.48 1.07 -5.82
N SER A 9 8.70 0.99 -5.34
CA SER A 9 9.45 2.13 -4.81
C SER A 9 8.74 2.84 -3.65
N GLY A 10 7.89 2.10 -2.95
CA GLY A 10 7.10 2.68 -1.87
C GLY A 10 7.93 3.28 -0.76
N TRP A 11 9.13 2.74 -0.54
CA TRP A 11 10.01 3.25 0.52
C TRP A 11 10.31 4.74 0.34
N ARG A 12 10.21 5.26 -0.87
CA ARG A 12 10.47 6.68 -1.15
C ARG A 12 9.32 7.56 -0.66
N TYR A 13 8.17 6.96 -0.39
CA TYR A 13 6.95 7.70 -0.07
C TYR A 13 6.36 7.28 1.26
N GLY A 14 7.14 6.60 2.09
CA GLY A 14 6.71 6.24 3.43
C GLY A 14 6.03 4.89 3.56
N PHE A 15 6.10 4.07 2.54
CA PHE A 15 5.57 2.71 2.61
C PHE A 15 6.67 1.74 3.07
N PRO A 16 6.30 0.55 3.54
CA PRO A 16 4.94 -0.01 3.59
C PRO A 16 4.09 0.62 4.69
N LYS A 17 2.78 0.57 4.48
CA LYS A 17 1.82 1.07 5.47
C LYS A 17 0.77 0.01 5.74
N MET A 18 0.12 0.14 6.89
CA MET A 18 -0.95 -0.76 7.28
C MET A 18 -2.26 -0.32 6.65
N LEU A 19 -2.97 -1.28 6.05
CA LEU A 19 -4.28 -1.00 5.49
C LEU A 19 -5.35 -1.00 6.59
N PRO A 20 -6.41 -0.19 6.41
CA PRO A 20 -7.55 -0.26 7.32
C PRO A 20 -8.22 -1.62 7.25
N GLU A 21 -8.88 -2.01 8.34
CA GLU A 21 -9.68 -3.23 8.34
C GLU A 21 -10.83 -3.08 7.37
N ASN A 22 -11.18 -4.18 6.71
CA ASN A 22 -12.29 -4.22 5.76
C ASN A 22 -12.08 -3.29 4.57
N PHE A 23 -10.82 -3.06 4.22
CA PHE A 23 -10.49 -2.21 3.10
C PHE A 23 -10.84 -2.92 1.78
N ASP A 24 -11.48 -2.17 0.87
CA ASP A 24 -11.82 -2.67 -0.45
C ASP A 24 -10.60 -2.52 -1.38
N GLN A 25 -10.02 -3.65 -1.76
CA GLN A 25 -8.80 -3.64 -2.57
C GLN A 25 -9.01 -3.04 -3.97
N HIS A 26 -10.24 -2.94 -4.43
CA HIS A 26 -10.50 -2.27 -5.70
C HIS A 26 -10.19 -0.79 -5.65
N LYS A 27 -10.07 -0.24 -4.46
CA LYS A 27 -9.77 1.18 -4.27
C LYS A 27 -8.31 1.41 -3.86
N ILE A 28 -7.45 0.42 -4.05
CA ILE A 28 -6.09 0.52 -3.55
C ILE A 28 -5.32 1.67 -4.20
N ARG A 29 -5.53 1.90 -5.49
CA ARG A 29 -4.80 2.97 -6.16
C ARG A 29 -5.17 4.33 -5.60
N GLU A 30 -6.45 4.56 -5.37
CA GLU A 30 -6.89 5.81 -4.76
C GLU A 30 -6.34 5.98 -3.36
N TRP A 31 -6.36 4.89 -2.60
CA TRP A 31 -5.86 4.91 -1.23
C TRP A 31 -4.38 5.25 -1.18
N LEU A 32 -3.61 4.69 -2.09
CA LEU A 32 -2.17 4.95 -2.14
C LEU A 32 -1.91 6.44 -2.40
N VAL A 33 -2.64 7.03 -3.34
CA VAL A 33 -2.46 8.44 -3.65
C VAL A 33 -2.83 9.31 -2.44
N GLU A 34 -3.90 8.96 -1.75
CA GLU A 34 -4.31 9.70 -0.56
C GLU A 34 -3.26 9.62 0.55
N ASN A 35 -2.46 8.57 0.53
CA ASN A 35 -1.47 8.33 1.57
C ASN A 35 -0.05 8.68 1.14
N GLY A 36 0.10 9.46 0.09
CA GLY A 36 1.37 10.03 -0.28
C GLY A 36 2.06 9.42 -1.47
N TYR A 37 1.46 8.41 -2.10
CA TYR A 37 2.06 7.78 -3.28
C TYR A 37 1.67 8.58 -4.53
N PRO A 38 2.64 9.00 -5.37
CA PRO A 38 2.30 9.84 -6.52
C PRO A 38 1.46 9.12 -7.55
N GLN A 39 0.45 9.80 -8.07
CA GLN A 39 -0.34 9.28 -9.16
C GLN A 39 0.52 8.97 -10.37
N GLU A 40 1.56 9.75 -10.59
CA GLU A 40 2.45 9.58 -11.74
C GLU A 40 3.13 8.23 -11.74
N GLU A 41 3.44 7.69 -10.56
CA GLU A 41 4.06 6.37 -10.47
C GLU A 41 3.09 5.30 -10.95
N ILE A 42 1.83 5.43 -10.57
CA ILE A 42 0.81 4.48 -11.02
C ILE A 42 0.65 4.59 -12.53
N ASP A 43 0.56 5.81 -13.04
CA ASP A 43 0.33 6.03 -14.46
C ASP A 43 1.50 5.54 -15.31
N SER A 44 2.73 5.70 -14.84
CA SER A 44 3.89 5.30 -15.62
C SER A 44 4.00 3.79 -15.76
N LEU A 45 3.50 3.03 -14.80
CA LEU A 45 3.51 1.59 -14.88
C LEU A 45 2.28 1.04 -15.61
N GLY A 46 1.19 1.80 -15.62
CA GLY A 46 -0.01 1.40 -16.34
C GLY A 46 -0.48 0.02 -15.94
N ASP A 47 -0.63 -0.87 -16.91
CA ASP A 47 -1.11 -2.22 -16.66
C ASP A 47 -0.11 -3.07 -15.89
N TYR A 48 1.13 -2.63 -15.80
CA TYR A 48 2.15 -3.35 -15.05
C TYR A 48 2.21 -2.93 -13.59
N PHE A 49 1.36 -2.02 -13.18
CA PHE A 49 1.33 -1.60 -11.79
C PHE A 49 0.89 -2.75 -10.91
N TYR A 50 1.60 -2.95 -9.81
CA TYR A 50 1.28 -4.00 -8.86
C TYR A 50 1.52 -3.48 -7.45
N VAL A 51 0.96 -4.18 -6.48
CA VAL A 51 1.12 -3.85 -5.07
C VAL A 51 1.36 -5.14 -4.32
N ARG A 52 2.29 -5.12 -3.40
CA ARG A 52 2.61 -6.28 -2.58
C ARG A 52 1.84 -6.19 -1.28
N PHE A 53 1.24 -7.30 -0.88
CA PHE A 53 0.48 -7.39 0.35
C PHE A 53 1.02 -8.53 1.19
N TRP A 54 1.01 -8.35 2.51
CA TRP A 54 1.32 -9.44 3.41
C TRP A 54 0.68 -9.16 4.75
N MET A 55 0.59 -10.21 5.58
CA MET A 55 0.02 -10.10 6.91
C MET A 55 1.16 -10.10 7.91
N GLU A 56 1.09 -9.19 8.88
CA GLU A 56 2.07 -9.14 9.96
C GLU A 56 1.39 -9.38 11.29
N PRO A 57 2.03 -10.12 12.19
CA PRO A 57 1.49 -10.24 13.54
C PRO A 57 1.58 -8.90 14.23
N LYS A 58 0.61 -8.65 15.09
CA LYS A 58 0.58 -7.44 15.87
C LYS A 58 1.61 -7.54 17.00
N HIS A 59 2.43 -6.53 17.15
CA HIS A 59 3.50 -6.51 18.16
C HIS A 59 3.07 -5.71 19.36
N ASP A 60 2.06 -6.15 20.07
CA ASP A 60 1.66 -5.42 21.27
C ASP A 60 2.33 -6.05 22.47
N GLY A 61 2.74 -5.22 23.38
CA GLY A 61 3.35 -5.67 24.61
C GLY A 61 4.79 -6.11 24.48
N GLN A 62 5.40 -5.79 23.41
CA GLN A 62 6.80 -6.17 23.21
C GLN A 62 7.73 -5.12 23.75
#